data_fba0d97e9fba41b90976d3861fd3c6ad
#
_entry.id   fba0d97e9fba41b90976d3861fd3c6ad
#
_cell.length_a   1.000
_cell.length_b   1.000
_cell.length_c   1.000
_cell.angle_alpha   90.00
_cell.angle_beta   90.00
_cell.angle_gamma   90.00
#
_symmetry.space_group_name_H-M   'P 1'
#
loop_
_entity.id
_entity.type
_entity.pdbx_description
1 polymer ?
#
loop_
_entity_poly.entity_id
_entity_poly.type
_entity_poly.pdbx_seq_one_letter_code
_entity_poly.pdbx_strand_id
1 'polypeptide(L)'
;MKLLSLVFSFKNEEENLNELVNRVDQVFQKIENWNYELIFVNDNSSDNSEKILLDLQKKFPITLINMSRTFGVSPCVLAGFRNVTGECAIYMDTDLQDPPEIIPNLIKEYENGNDVVHTLRLKRLGENKFKILITKFAYKIINYFSDIDLPIECGDFKLISKKVLNWC
;
A
#
# COMPACT_ATOMS: atom_id res chain seq x y z
N MET A 1 19.77 8.21 -7.89
CA MET A 1 18.48 7.51 -8.13
C MET A 1 17.58 7.82 -6.95
N LYS A 2 16.32 8.13 -7.21
CA LYS A 2 15.30 8.33 -6.18
C LYS A 2 14.91 6.99 -5.57
N LEU A 3 14.42 6.96 -4.34
CA LEU A 3 13.98 5.74 -3.64
C LEU A 3 12.49 5.83 -3.30
N LEU A 4 11.74 4.80 -3.65
CA LEU A 4 10.35 4.60 -3.28
C LEU A 4 10.26 3.48 -2.24
N SER A 5 9.57 3.73 -1.12
CA SER A 5 9.29 2.71 -0.13
C SER A 5 7.90 2.12 -0.35
N LEU A 6 7.80 0.80 -0.50
CA LEU A 6 6.51 0.11 -0.57
C LEU A 6 6.23 -0.54 0.79
N VAL A 7 5.12 -0.15 1.39
CA VAL A 7 4.70 -0.62 2.71
C VAL A 7 3.53 -1.59 2.55
N PHE A 8 3.67 -2.75 3.15
CA PHE A 8 2.68 -3.83 3.15
C PHE A 8 2.38 -4.24 4.59
N SER A 9 1.11 -4.28 4.97
CA SER A 9 0.70 -4.97 6.18
C SER A 9 0.07 -6.30 5.80
N PHE A 10 0.39 -7.37 6.51
CA PHE A 10 -0.10 -8.70 6.15
C PHE A 10 -0.34 -9.60 7.36
N LYS A 11 -1.23 -10.55 7.15
CA LYS A 11 -1.46 -11.67 8.09
C LYS A 11 -1.92 -12.89 7.30
N ASN A 12 -1.12 -13.97 7.34
CA ASN A 12 -1.41 -15.23 6.67
C ASN A 12 -1.60 -15.10 5.15
N GLU A 13 -0.54 -14.65 4.46
CA GLU A 13 -0.53 -14.36 3.02
C GLU A 13 0.51 -15.21 2.25
N GLU A 14 0.83 -16.41 2.77
CA GLU A 14 1.87 -17.28 2.20
C GLU A 14 1.69 -17.56 0.70
N GLU A 15 0.45 -17.56 0.19
CA GLU A 15 0.15 -17.84 -1.20
C GLU A 15 0.50 -16.67 -2.14
N ASN A 16 0.43 -15.42 -1.65
CA ASN A 16 0.52 -14.22 -2.47
C ASN A 16 1.92 -13.58 -2.49
N LEU A 17 2.71 -13.74 -1.41
CA LEU A 17 3.95 -12.99 -1.20
C LEU A 17 4.99 -13.17 -2.30
N ASN A 18 5.18 -14.40 -2.79
CA ASN A 18 6.13 -14.68 -3.89
C ASN A 18 5.74 -13.95 -5.18
N GLU A 19 4.47 -14.00 -5.54
CA GLU A 19 3.97 -13.34 -6.75
C GLU A 19 4.07 -11.83 -6.61
N LEU A 20 3.64 -11.28 -5.47
CA LEU A 20 3.66 -9.84 -5.20
C LEU A 20 5.07 -9.26 -5.34
N VAL A 21 6.06 -9.85 -4.65
CA VAL A 21 7.46 -9.38 -4.70
C VAL A 21 8.03 -9.45 -6.11
N ASN A 22 7.79 -10.54 -6.84
CA ASN A 22 8.27 -10.68 -8.21
C ASN A 22 7.60 -9.67 -9.16
N ARG A 23 6.31 -9.40 -9.02
CA ARG A 23 5.60 -8.40 -9.84
C ARG A 23 6.10 -6.99 -9.56
N VAL A 24 6.34 -6.64 -8.30
CA VAL A 24 6.94 -5.34 -7.95
C VAL A 24 8.33 -5.20 -8.58
N ASP A 25 9.19 -6.21 -8.44
CA ASP A 25 10.53 -6.17 -9.03
C ASP A 25 10.47 -5.99 -10.56
N GLN A 26 9.59 -6.72 -11.27
CA GLN A 26 9.40 -6.59 -12.72
C GLN A 26 8.93 -5.18 -13.13
N VAL A 27 8.15 -4.51 -12.29
CA VAL A 27 7.74 -3.12 -12.52
C VAL A 27 8.95 -2.21 -12.43
N PHE A 28 9.78 -2.35 -11.39
CA PHE A 28 10.95 -1.48 -11.20
C PHE A 28 12.07 -1.75 -12.20
N GLN A 29 12.19 -2.94 -12.76
CA GLN A 29 13.10 -3.21 -13.90
C GLN A 29 12.81 -2.36 -15.14
N LYS A 30 11.60 -1.78 -15.24
CA LYS A 30 11.15 -0.95 -16.36
C LYS A 30 11.12 0.54 -16.03
N ILE A 31 11.37 0.93 -14.80
CA ILE A 31 11.34 2.32 -14.34
C ILE A 31 12.78 2.84 -14.26
N GLU A 32 13.06 3.88 -15.01
CA GLU A 32 14.35 4.58 -14.95
C GLU A 32 14.40 5.55 -13.77
N ASN A 33 15.59 5.76 -13.21
CA ASN A 33 15.88 6.73 -12.15
C ASN A 33 15.24 6.48 -10.78
N TRP A 34 14.52 5.38 -10.59
CA TRP A 34 13.92 5.00 -9.33
C TRP A 34 14.41 3.62 -8.87
N ASN A 35 14.79 3.57 -7.59
CA ASN A 35 14.97 2.32 -6.83
C ASN A 35 13.78 2.11 -5.90
N TYR A 36 13.70 0.94 -5.28
CA TYR A 36 12.65 0.62 -4.32
C TYR A 36 13.21 -0.11 -3.10
N GLU A 37 12.47 -0.05 -2.01
CA GLU A 37 12.57 -0.92 -0.84
C GLU A 37 11.17 -1.46 -0.49
N LEU A 38 11.12 -2.66 0.06
CA LEU A 38 9.88 -3.34 0.47
C LEU A 38 9.86 -3.45 1.99
N ILE A 39 8.86 -2.88 2.62
CA ILE A 39 8.68 -2.90 4.07
C ILE A 39 7.44 -3.74 4.38
N PHE A 40 7.65 -4.96 4.82
CA PHE A 40 6.59 -5.89 5.20
C PHE A 40 6.38 -5.87 6.70
N VAL A 41 5.15 -5.63 7.15
CA VAL A 41 4.75 -5.65 8.55
C VAL A 41 3.83 -6.83 8.81
N ASN A 42 4.35 -7.82 9.52
CA ASN A 42 3.67 -9.05 9.88
C ASN A 42 2.80 -8.85 11.12
N ASP A 43 1.49 -8.92 10.97
CA ASP A 43 0.53 -8.84 12.07
C ASP A 43 0.33 -10.18 12.78
N ASN A 44 1.45 -10.79 13.20
CA ASN A 44 1.48 -12.07 13.91
C ASN A 44 0.84 -13.22 13.09
N SER A 45 1.36 -13.47 11.88
CA SER A 45 0.96 -14.60 11.04
C SER A 45 1.29 -15.94 11.71
N SER A 46 0.47 -16.95 11.43
CA SER A 46 0.63 -18.32 11.93
C SER A 46 1.00 -19.33 10.83
N ASP A 47 1.03 -18.88 9.59
CA ASP A 47 1.41 -19.65 8.40
C ASP A 47 2.91 -19.50 8.05
N ASN A 48 3.33 -19.87 6.83
CA ASN A 48 4.71 -19.75 6.39
C ASN A 48 5.10 -18.37 5.86
N SER A 49 4.23 -17.34 5.96
CA SER A 49 4.49 -16.01 5.41
C SER A 49 5.82 -15.41 5.86
N GLU A 50 6.14 -15.48 7.16
CA GLU A 50 7.40 -14.97 7.70
C GLU A 50 8.61 -15.67 7.07
N LYS A 51 8.59 -16.99 6.99
CA LYS A 51 9.67 -17.79 6.41
C LYS A 51 9.90 -17.46 4.93
N ILE A 52 8.82 -17.28 4.17
CA ILE A 52 8.87 -16.89 2.76
C ILE A 52 9.57 -15.55 2.60
N LEU A 53 9.20 -14.54 3.41
CA LEU A 53 9.82 -13.21 3.35
C LEU A 53 11.29 -13.22 3.75
N LEU A 54 11.69 -14.01 4.75
CA LEU A 54 13.09 -14.21 5.12
C LEU A 54 13.92 -14.85 3.99
N ASP A 55 13.33 -15.73 3.20
CA ASP A 55 13.99 -16.31 2.03
C ASP A 55 14.07 -15.30 0.86
N LEU A 56 13.01 -14.52 0.62
CA LEU A 56 12.98 -13.46 -0.39
C LEU A 56 13.95 -12.32 -0.06
N GLN A 57 14.13 -11.99 1.21
CA GLN A 57 15.07 -10.96 1.69
C GLN A 57 16.52 -11.21 1.23
N LYS A 58 16.89 -12.46 0.94
CA LYS A 58 18.22 -12.80 0.40
C LYS A 58 18.44 -12.27 -1.03
N LYS A 59 17.36 -11.91 -1.74
CA LYS A 59 17.40 -11.52 -3.17
C LYS A 59 16.84 -10.13 -3.43
N PHE A 60 15.94 -9.64 -2.56
CA PHE A 60 15.20 -8.39 -2.73
C PHE A 60 15.45 -7.46 -1.53
N PRO A 61 15.32 -6.14 -1.70
CA PRO A 61 15.53 -5.16 -0.64
C PRO A 61 14.33 -5.14 0.33
N ILE A 62 14.16 -6.20 1.10
CA ILE A 62 13.04 -6.40 2.02
C ILE A 62 13.47 -6.06 3.46
N THR A 63 12.67 -5.24 4.14
CA THR A 63 12.66 -5.07 5.59
C THR A 63 11.42 -5.77 6.14
N LEU A 64 11.61 -6.74 7.04
CA LEU A 64 10.52 -7.45 7.72
C LEU A 64 10.39 -6.94 9.16
N ILE A 65 9.20 -6.52 9.54
CA ILE A 65 8.84 -6.07 10.88
C ILE A 65 7.80 -7.05 11.44
N ASN A 66 8.12 -7.71 12.54
CA ASN A 66 7.19 -8.62 13.23
C ASN A 66 6.53 -7.90 14.40
N MET A 67 5.21 -7.83 14.38
CA MET A 67 4.43 -7.32 15.49
C MET A 67 4.36 -8.37 16.62
N SER A 68 4.43 -7.93 17.86
CA SER A 68 4.44 -8.83 19.04
C SER A 68 3.14 -9.61 19.27
N ARG A 69 2.05 -9.15 18.66
CA ARG A 69 0.72 -9.77 18.64
C ARG A 69 -0.09 -9.19 17.49
N THR A 70 -1.28 -9.70 17.24
CA THR A 70 -2.23 -9.10 16.29
C THR A 70 -2.71 -7.74 16.81
N PHE A 71 -2.50 -6.70 15.98
CA PHE A 71 -2.92 -5.32 16.25
C PHE A 71 -3.91 -4.81 15.20
N GLY A 72 -4.02 -5.46 14.05
CA GLY A 72 -4.81 -5.04 12.90
C GLY A 72 -4.04 -4.14 11.92
N VAL A 73 -4.68 -3.82 10.80
CA VAL A 73 -4.04 -3.17 9.66
C VAL A 73 -3.45 -1.81 10.00
N SER A 74 -4.24 -0.90 10.63
CA SER A 74 -3.80 0.49 10.85
C SER A 74 -2.52 0.64 11.69
N PRO A 75 -2.35 -0.06 12.84
CA PRO A 75 -1.08 -0.02 13.56
C PRO A 75 0.10 -0.61 12.77
N CYS A 76 -0.14 -1.65 11.95
CA CYS A 76 0.89 -2.22 11.09
C CYS A 76 1.33 -1.25 10.00
N VAL A 77 0.38 -0.58 9.33
CA VAL A 77 0.68 0.47 8.35
C VAL A 77 1.51 1.59 8.97
N LEU A 78 1.13 2.05 10.17
CA LEU A 78 1.89 3.09 10.88
C LEU A 78 3.30 2.62 11.23
N ALA A 79 3.46 1.37 11.68
CA ALA A 79 4.79 0.80 11.93
C ALA A 79 5.63 0.75 10.65
N GLY A 80 5.03 0.39 9.51
CA GLY A 80 5.68 0.42 8.21
C GLY A 80 6.11 1.83 7.81
N PHE A 81 5.23 2.82 7.91
CA PHE A 81 5.55 4.21 7.56
C PHE A 81 6.67 4.83 8.40
N ARG A 82 6.82 4.42 9.66
CA ARG A 82 7.94 4.85 10.52
C ARG A 82 9.30 4.32 10.08
N ASN A 83 9.34 3.31 9.23
CA ASN A 83 10.56 2.70 8.71
C ASN A 83 10.84 3.10 7.25
N VAL A 84 10.07 4.01 6.67
CA VAL A 84 10.26 4.53 5.30
C VAL A 84 11.55 5.33 5.22
N THR A 85 12.43 4.94 4.28
CA THR A 85 13.68 5.68 4.01
C THR A 85 13.61 6.47 2.70
N GLY A 86 12.68 6.11 1.79
CA GLY A 86 12.48 6.72 0.49
C GLY A 86 12.00 8.18 0.51
N GLU A 87 11.99 8.82 -0.66
CA GLU A 87 11.47 10.18 -0.88
C GLU A 87 9.93 10.23 -0.83
N CYS A 88 9.29 9.11 -1.11
CA CYS A 88 7.86 8.89 -0.98
C CYS A 88 7.60 7.43 -0.62
N ALA A 89 6.39 7.13 -0.15
CA ALA A 89 5.96 5.79 0.16
C ALA A 89 4.64 5.45 -0.52
N ILE A 90 4.48 4.19 -0.87
CA ILE A 90 3.21 3.61 -1.29
C ILE A 90 2.78 2.59 -0.23
N TYR A 91 1.53 2.66 0.21
CA TYR A 91 0.87 1.56 0.90
C TYR A 91 -0.01 0.79 -0.09
N MET A 92 0.07 -0.53 -0.05
CA MET A 92 -0.82 -1.42 -0.80
C MET A 92 -1.02 -2.73 -0.05
N ASP A 93 -2.16 -3.39 -0.30
CA ASP A 93 -2.48 -4.68 0.29
C ASP A 93 -1.71 -5.82 -0.39
N THR A 94 -1.55 -6.94 0.32
CA THR A 94 -0.81 -8.11 -0.16
C THR A 94 -1.66 -9.12 -0.96
N ASP A 95 -2.97 -8.89 -1.07
CA ASP A 95 -3.96 -9.79 -1.66
C ASP A 95 -4.03 -9.77 -3.20
N LEU A 96 -3.11 -9.04 -3.86
CA LEU A 96 -3.01 -8.87 -5.31
C LEU A 96 -4.25 -8.22 -5.99
N GLN A 97 -5.19 -7.66 -5.23
CA GLN A 97 -6.32 -6.92 -5.81
C GLN A 97 -5.89 -5.57 -6.37
N ASP A 98 -4.85 -4.98 -5.80
CA ASP A 98 -4.24 -3.76 -6.28
C ASP A 98 -3.02 -4.11 -7.15
N PRO A 99 -3.04 -3.80 -8.47
CA PRO A 99 -1.97 -4.22 -9.38
C PRO A 99 -0.71 -3.34 -9.21
N PRO A 100 0.47 -3.93 -8.91
CA PRO A 100 1.72 -3.16 -8.84
C PRO A 100 2.07 -2.41 -10.13
N GLU A 101 1.52 -2.83 -11.24
CA GLU A 101 1.76 -2.28 -12.58
C GLU A 101 1.29 -0.83 -12.74
N ILE A 102 0.51 -0.29 -11.80
CA ILE A 102 0.11 1.14 -11.80
C ILE A 102 1.11 2.04 -11.06
N ILE A 103 2.10 1.48 -10.35
CA ILE A 103 3.14 2.25 -9.64
C ILE A 103 3.80 3.32 -10.53
N PRO A 104 4.14 3.06 -11.81
CA PRO A 104 4.70 4.09 -12.69
C PRO A 104 3.81 5.32 -12.85
N ASN A 105 2.48 5.13 -12.85
CA ASN A 105 1.54 6.24 -12.95
C ASN A 105 1.52 7.08 -11.66
N LEU A 106 1.61 6.43 -10.49
CA LEU A 106 1.69 7.12 -9.21
C LEU A 106 2.99 7.94 -9.09
N ILE A 107 4.11 7.37 -9.52
CA ILE A 107 5.40 8.05 -9.57
C ILE A 107 5.32 9.29 -10.47
N LYS A 108 4.72 9.17 -11.66
CA LYS A 108 4.53 10.28 -12.59
C LYS A 108 3.74 11.42 -11.97
N GLU A 109 2.65 11.12 -11.27
CA GLU A 109 1.84 12.14 -10.60
C GLU A 109 2.59 12.78 -9.42
N TYR A 110 3.38 12.01 -8.69
CA TYR A 110 4.28 12.54 -7.66
C TYR A 110 5.33 13.50 -8.28
N GLU A 111 5.92 13.14 -9.41
CA GLU A 111 6.90 14.00 -10.13
C GLU A 111 6.25 15.27 -10.71
N ASN A 112 4.95 15.26 -10.95
CA ASN A 112 4.17 16.46 -11.30
C ASN A 112 3.93 17.40 -10.10
N GLY A 113 4.43 17.06 -8.91
CA GLY A 113 4.39 17.90 -7.72
C GLY A 113 3.24 17.58 -6.75
N ASN A 114 2.54 16.47 -6.92
CA ASN A 114 1.49 16.05 -6.01
C ASN A 114 2.08 15.33 -4.78
N ASP A 115 1.84 15.84 -3.58
CA ASP A 115 2.31 15.27 -2.32
C ASP A 115 1.54 13.99 -1.92
N VAL A 116 0.30 13.84 -2.38
CA VAL A 116 -0.55 12.65 -2.16
C VAL A 116 -1.25 12.26 -3.46
N VAL A 117 -1.09 11.01 -3.88
CA VAL A 117 -1.70 10.47 -5.09
C VAL A 117 -2.57 9.27 -4.73
N HIS A 118 -3.87 9.39 -4.92
CA HIS A 118 -4.82 8.33 -4.66
C HIS A 118 -5.12 7.52 -5.92
N THR A 119 -5.33 6.21 -5.77
CA THR A 119 -5.93 5.39 -6.80
C THR A 119 -7.45 5.41 -6.67
N LEU A 120 -8.14 5.50 -7.80
CA LEU A 120 -9.59 5.36 -7.86
C LEU A 120 -9.96 4.01 -8.44
N ARG A 121 -10.73 3.22 -7.72
CA ARG A 121 -11.29 1.95 -8.23
C ARG A 121 -12.48 2.25 -9.14
N LEU A 122 -12.27 2.17 -10.46
CA LEU A 122 -13.28 2.52 -11.47
C LEU A 122 -14.51 1.59 -11.48
N LYS A 123 -14.42 0.35 -11.01
CA LYS A 123 -15.55 -0.59 -10.91
C LYS A 123 -15.30 -1.65 -9.82
N ARG A 124 -16.23 -1.79 -8.92
CA ARG A 124 -16.40 -3.00 -8.10
C ARG A 124 -17.35 -3.94 -8.86
N LEU A 125 -16.80 -4.93 -9.53
CA LEU A 125 -17.60 -5.96 -10.21
C LEU A 125 -18.35 -6.78 -9.15
N GLY A 126 -19.70 -6.77 -9.22
CA GLY A 126 -20.54 -7.63 -8.38
C GLY A 126 -21.16 -6.99 -7.13
N GLU A 127 -20.99 -5.67 -6.88
CA GLU A 127 -21.68 -5.05 -5.74
C GLU A 127 -23.19 -4.89 -5.97
N ASN A 128 -23.95 -5.27 -4.94
CA ASN A 128 -25.40 -5.09 -4.92
C ASN A 128 -25.73 -3.58 -4.95
N LYS A 129 -26.62 -3.17 -5.89
CA LYS A 129 -27.05 -1.76 -6.05
C LYS A 129 -27.56 -1.11 -4.75
N PHE A 130 -28.17 -1.92 -3.87
CA PHE A 130 -28.63 -1.47 -2.56
C PHE A 130 -27.47 -1.11 -1.60
N LYS A 131 -26.40 -1.89 -1.63
CA LYS A 131 -25.19 -1.61 -0.84
C LYS A 131 -24.52 -0.32 -1.30
N ILE A 132 -24.44 -0.09 -2.62
CA ILE A 132 -23.91 1.15 -3.20
C ILE A 132 -24.72 2.36 -2.74
N LEU A 133 -26.05 2.26 -2.71
CA LEU A 133 -26.92 3.35 -2.27
C LEU A 133 -26.71 3.71 -0.79
N ILE A 134 -26.62 2.70 0.08
CA ILE A 134 -26.35 2.88 1.52
C ILE A 134 -24.97 3.52 1.72
N THR A 135 -23.96 3.03 1.01
CA THR A 135 -22.59 3.57 1.09
C THR A 135 -22.56 5.04 0.67
N LYS A 136 -23.18 5.40 -0.46
CA LYS A 136 -23.28 6.80 -0.90
C LYS A 136 -23.99 7.70 0.12
N PHE A 137 -25.04 7.20 0.76
CA PHE A 137 -25.76 7.96 1.79
C PHE A 137 -24.89 8.16 3.05
N ALA A 138 -24.20 7.10 3.49
CA ALA A 138 -23.26 7.19 4.62
C ALA A 138 -22.13 8.19 4.36
N TYR A 139 -21.50 8.16 3.18
CA TYR A 139 -20.47 9.13 2.81
C TYR A 139 -21.00 10.56 2.70
N LYS A 140 -22.24 10.75 2.25
CA LYS A 140 -22.86 12.06 2.25
C LYS A 140 -23.03 12.64 3.67
N ILE A 141 -23.35 11.79 4.63
CA ILE A 141 -23.42 12.18 6.04
C ILE A 141 -22.02 12.49 6.57
N ILE A 142 -21.03 11.64 6.29
CA ILE A 142 -19.65 11.83 6.73
C ILE A 142 -19.11 13.15 6.18
N ASN A 143 -19.26 13.41 4.87
CA ASN A 143 -18.77 14.64 4.24
C ASN A 143 -19.51 15.89 4.74
N TYR A 144 -20.77 15.76 5.20
CA TYR A 144 -21.49 16.89 5.81
C TYR A 144 -20.91 17.31 7.18
N PHE A 145 -20.33 16.35 7.93
CA PHE A 145 -19.68 16.59 9.23
C PHE A 145 -18.15 16.68 9.16
N SER A 146 -17.57 16.50 7.98
CA SER A 146 -16.12 16.55 7.75
C SER A 146 -15.75 17.86 7.04
N ASP A 147 -14.65 18.47 7.48
CA ASP A 147 -14.03 19.61 6.79
C ASP A 147 -13.30 19.22 5.50
N ILE A 148 -13.25 17.92 5.18
CA ILE A 148 -12.53 17.36 4.03
C ILE A 148 -13.51 16.52 3.19
N ASP A 149 -13.59 16.81 1.89
CA ASP A 149 -14.27 15.95 0.92
C ASP A 149 -13.53 14.62 0.76
N LEU A 150 -14.10 13.55 1.33
CA LEU A 150 -13.58 12.18 1.18
C LEU A 150 -14.21 11.55 -0.07
N PRO A 151 -13.42 11.27 -1.13
CA PRO A 151 -13.94 10.57 -2.31
C PRO A 151 -14.36 9.15 -1.93
N ILE A 152 -15.59 8.77 -2.31
CA ILE A 152 -16.23 7.48 -1.97
C ILE A 152 -15.45 6.26 -2.53
N GLU A 153 -14.60 6.49 -3.53
CA GLU A 153 -13.94 5.47 -4.34
C GLU A 153 -12.43 5.39 -4.11
N CYS A 154 -11.88 6.13 -3.13
CA CYS A 154 -10.46 6.03 -2.77
C CYS A 154 -10.15 4.65 -2.19
N GLY A 155 -9.26 3.91 -2.87
CA GLY A 155 -8.63 2.72 -2.32
C GLY A 155 -7.56 3.08 -1.27
N ASP A 156 -7.15 2.08 -0.51
CA ASP A 156 -6.02 2.23 0.43
C ASP A 156 -4.68 2.34 -0.31
N PHE A 157 -4.63 1.91 -1.56
CA PHE A 157 -3.48 2.02 -2.44
C PHE A 157 -3.24 3.49 -2.83
N LYS A 158 -2.22 4.10 -2.24
CA LYS A 158 -1.87 5.52 -2.42
C LYS A 158 -0.38 5.75 -2.28
N LEU A 159 0.11 6.78 -2.98
CA LEU A 159 1.45 7.30 -2.80
C LEU A 159 1.40 8.56 -1.92
N ILE A 160 2.33 8.65 -0.98
CA ILE A 160 2.45 9.76 -0.03
C ILE A 160 3.90 10.24 -0.03
N SER A 161 4.13 11.55 -0.18
CA SER A 161 5.47 12.14 -0.10
C SER A 161 6.04 12.05 1.31
N LYS A 162 7.37 11.99 1.43
CA LYS A 162 8.05 12.03 2.74
C LYS A 162 7.70 13.26 3.55
N LYS A 163 7.46 14.37 2.88
CA LYS A 163 7.00 15.61 3.52
C LYS A 163 5.72 15.41 4.31
N VAL A 164 4.73 14.73 3.73
CA VAL A 164 3.45 14.42 4.41
C VAL A 164 3.66 13.38 5.50
N LEU A 165 4.44 12.32 5.23
CA LEU A 165 4.73 11.27 6.22
C LEU A 165 5.39 11.80 7.49
N ASN A 166 6.21 12.85 7.40
CA ASN A 166 6.86 13.47 8.56
C ASN A 166 5.89 14.22 9.48
N TRP A 167 4.63 14.43 9.06
CA TRP A 167 3.57 15.05 9.86
C TRP A 167 2.61 14.03 10.50
N CYS A 168 2.77 12.74 10.18
CA CYS A 168 2.01 11.62 10.75
C CYS A 168 2.80 10.94 11.88
#